data_8350a6cff4daae759bc6ec06739a026d
#
_entry.id   8350a6cff4daae759bc6ec06739a026d
#
_cell.length_a   1.000
_cell.length_b   1.000
_cell.length_c   1.000
_cell.angle_alpha   90.00
_cell.angle_beta   90.00
_cell.angle_gamma   90.00
#
_symmetry.space_group_name_H-M   'P 1'
#
loop_
_entity.id
_entity.type
_entity.pdbx_description
1 polymer ?
#
loop_
_entity_poly.entity_id
_entity_poly.type
_entity_poly.pdbx_seq_one_letter_code
_entity_poly.pdbx_strand_id
1 'polypeptide(L)'
;MMRKVIRLFVAPWYLLGWLSHVYLGLVNPKIYAVFGETAIIPGYAGFWNGVIMPSITFFAFLLAGFEILVGFLLLSEGKWVKAGVVLSILFNLFLIQMGLGIPATAGWQDFLSNRLPNLIFLSIQIPLLWGWDEWLIPKSMRPKGR
;
A
#
# COMPACT_ATOMS: atom_id res chain seq x y z
N MET A 1 -21.66 9.31 5.17
CA MET A 1 -21.63 7.87 5.48
C MET A 1 -20.60 7.13 4.62
N MET A 2 -20.65 7.23 3.29
CA MET A 2 -19.73 6.55 2.36
C MET A 2 -18.24 6.70 2.70
N ARG A 3 -17.73 7.92 2.95
CA ARG A 3 -16.32 8.19 3.28
C ARG A 3 -15.85 7.45 4.54
N LYS A 4 -16.69 7.36 5.58
CA LYS A 4 -16.38 6.58 6.79
C LYS A 4 -16.24 5.09 6.47
N VAL A 5 -17.12 4.55 5.62
CA VAL A 5 -17.07 3.14 5.19
C VAL A 5 -15.79 2.87 4.40
N ILE A 6 -15.44 3.74 3.44
CA ILE A 6 -14.19 3.59 2.67
C ILE A 6 -12.99 3.58 3.62
N ARG A 7 -12.91 4.51 4.56
CA ARG A 7 -11.81 4.59 5.53
C ARG A 7 -11.75 3.37 6.45
N LEU A 8 -12.92 2.87 6.90
CA LEU A 8 -13.00 1.64 7.71
C LEU A 8 -12.60 0.38 6.94
N PHE A 9 -12.63 0.43 5.63
CA PHE A 9 -12.12 -0.65 4.77
C PHE A 9 -10.62 -0.51 4.50
N VAL A 10 -10.17 0.70 4.12
CA VAL A 10 -8.79 0.94 3.67
C VAL A 10 -7.79 1.00 4.83
N ALA A 11 -8.14 1.63 5.95
CA ALA A 11 -7.22 1.76 7.08
C ALA A 11 -6.81 0.41 7.70
N PRO A 12 -7.72 -0.54 7.97
CA PRO A 12 -7.34 -1.88 8.43
C PRO A 12 -6.47 -2.64 7.43
N TRP A 13 -6.68 -2.46 6.12
CA TRP A 13 -5.81 -3.07 5.10
C TRP A 13 -4.35 -2.70 5.32
N TYR A 14 -4.05 -1.41 5.52
CA TYR A 14 -2.71 -0.94 5.83
C TYR A 14 -2.24 -1.33 7.23
N LEU A 15 -3.13 -1.23 8.25
CA LEU A 15 -2.78 -1.58 9.64
C LEU A 15 -2.57 -3.07 9.88
N LEU A 16 -2.92 -3.93 8.94
CA LEU A 16 -2.69 -5.38 9.01
C LEU A 16 -1.65 -5.83 7.97
N GLY A 17 -1.52 -5.11 6.84
CA GLY A 17 -0.61 -5.44 5.75
C GLY A 17 0.86 -5.50 6.20
N TRP A 18 1.29 -4.59 7.09
CA TRP A 18 2.64 -4.56 7.60
C TRP A 18 3.12 -5.87 8.23
N LEU A 19 2.19 -6.66 8.81
CA LEU A 19 2.51 -7.97 9.39
C LEU A 19 3.10 -8.91 8.34
N SER A 20 2.55 -8.90 7.12
CA SER A 20 3.05 -9.70 6.00
C SER A 20 4.45 -9.29 5.59
N HIS A 21 4.75 -7.98 5.58
CA HIS A 21 6.06 -7.48 5.22
C HIS A 21 7.12 -7.82 6.27
N VAL A 22 6.80 -7.72 7.55
CA VAL A 22 7.69 -8.17 8.63
C VAL A 22 7.91 -9.67 8.55
N TYR A 23 6.85 -10.46 8.42
CA TYR A 23 6.95 -11.92 8.32
C TYR A 23 7.78 -12.35 7.11
N LEU A 24 7.44 -11.89 5.91
CA LEU A 24 8.14 -12.26 4.68
C LEU A 24 9.57 -11.75 4.66
N GLY A 25 9.82 -10.54 5.16
CA GLY A 25 11.17 -9.97 5.24
C GLY A 25 12.11 -10.77 6.16
N LEU A 26 11.58 -11.45 7.16
CA LEU A 26 12.37 -12.28 8.08
C LEU A 26 12.45 -13.75 7.64
N VAL A 27 11.33 -14.32 7.18
CA VAL A 27 11.21 -15.77 6.98
C VAL A 27 11.50 -16.17 5.54
N ASN A 28 11.06 -15.38 4.56
CA ASN A 28 11.23 -15.68 3.14
C ASN A 28 11.45 -14.43 2.28
N PRO A 29 12.54 -13.68 2.51
CA PRO A 29 12.80 -12.43 1.78
C PRO A 29 12.93 -12.63 0.26
N LYS A 30 13.32 -13.82 -0.20
CA LYS A 30 13.47 -14.12 -1.62
C LYS A 30 12.19 -14.03 -2.43
N ILE A 31 11.02 -14.15 -1.77
CA ILE A 31 9.72 -14.03 -2.46
C ILE A 31 9.53 -12.66 -3.11
N TYR A 32 10.20 -11.62 -2.60
CA TYR A 32 10.14 -10.29 -3.19
C TYR A 32 10.76 -10.17 -4.59
N ALA A 33 11.55 -11.16 -5.04
CA ALA A 33 12.13 -11.16 -6.39
C ALA A 33 11.07 -11.13 -7.48
N VAL A 34 9.92 -11.79 -7.26
CA VAL A 34 8.80 -11.86 -8.22
C VAL A 34 8.28 -10.49 -8.65
N PHE A 35 8.38 -9.47 -7.79
CA PHE A 35 7.94 -8.12 -8.11
C PHE A 35 8.82 -7.42 -9.16
N GLY A 36 10.09 -7.77 -9.23
CA GLY A 36 10.96 -7.34 -10.34
C GLY A 36 10.56 -7.95 -11.67
N GLU A 37 10.12 -9.22 -11.65
CA GLU A 37 9.76 -9.98 -12.86
C GLU A 37 8.42 -9.51 -13.46
N THR A 38 7.48 -9.07 -12.63
CA THR A 38 6.15 -8.61 -13.08
C THR A 38 6.08 -7.11 -13.36
N ALA A 39 7.16 -6.36 -13.16
CA ALA A 39 7.21 -4.91 -13.41
C ALA A 39 7.10 -4.59 -14.91
N ILE A 40 6.31 -3.56 -15.25
CA ILE A 40 6.09 -3.14 -16.65
C ILE A 40 7.11 -2.13 -17.16
N ILE A 41 7.83 -1.43 -16.27
CA ILE A 41 8.83 -0.45 -16.68
C ILE A 41 10.10 -1.18 -17.14
N PRO A 42 10.56 -0.97 -18.39
CA PRO A 42 11.78 -1.58 -18.88
C PRO A 42 12.99 -1.27 -17.97
N GLY A 43 13.80 -2.29 -17.67
CA GLY A 43 14.97 -2.15 -16.81
C GLY A 43 14.69 -2.20 -15.31
N TYR A 44 13.42 -2.14 -14.89
CA TYR A 44 13.07 -2.16 -13.48
C TYR A 44 13.50 -3.46 -12.77
N ALA A 45 13.43 -4.60 -13.45
CA ALA A 45 13.90 -5.89 -12.91
C ALA A 45 15.38 -5.84 -12.53
N GLY A 46 16.22 -5.20 -13.36
CA GLY A 46 17.65 -4.99 -13.07
C GLY A 46 17.88 -4.12 -11.85
N PHE A 47 17.16 -3.00 -11.74
CA PHE A 47 17.18 -2.13 -10.56
C PHE A 47 16.69 -2.89 -9.31
N TRP A 48 15.57 -3.59 -9.42
CA TRP A 48 15.00 -4.35 -8.30
C TRP A 48 15.97 -5.40 -7.78
N ASN A 49 16.51 -6.23 -8.66
CA ASN A 49 17.43 -7.31 -8.28
C ASN A 49 18.82 -6.81 -7.85
N GLY A 50 19.30 -5.71 -8.45
CA GLY A 50 20.64 -5.17 -8.15
C GLY A 50 20.70 -4.22 -6.96
N VAL A 51 19.60 -3.53 -6.63
CA VAL A 51 19.57 -2.49 -5.58
C VAL A 51 18.67 -2.88 -4.42
N ILE A 52 17.42 -3.30 -4.70
CA ILE A 52 16.43 -3.55 -3.64
C ILE A 52 16.65 -4.93 -3.00
N MET A 53 16.78 -5.98 -3.81
CA MET A 53 16.88 -7.35 -3.31
C MET A 53 18.09 -7.61 -2.40
N PRO A 54 19.29 -7.04 -2.60
CA PRO A 54 20.40 -7.22 -1.67
C PRO A 54 20.13 -6.73 -0.24
N SER A 55 19.19 -5.79 -0.08
CA SER A 55 18.78 -5.22 1.21
C SER A 55 17.29 -5.39 1.46
N ILE A 56 16.67 -6.42 0.91
CA ILE A 56 15.22 -6.56 0.89
C ILE A 56 14.58 -6.60 2.28
N THR A 57 15.23 -7.19 3.26
CA THR A 57 14.74 -7.19 4.65
C THR A 57 14.59 -5.77 5.18
N PHE A 58 15.57 -4.90 4.93
CA PHE A 58 15.46 -3.47 5.30
C PHE A 58 14.28 -2.79 4.59
N PHE A 59 14.14 -3.01 3.28
CA PHE A 59 13.02 -2.43 2.52
C PHE A 59 11.66 -2.98 2.96
N ALA A 60 11.58 -4.25 3.35
CA ALA A 60 10.35 -4.84 3.90
C ALA A 60 9.94 -4.15 5.23
N PHE A 61 10.89 -3.87 6.12
CA PHE A 61 10.61 -3.11 7.35
C PHE A 61 10.25 -1.66 7.07
N LEU A 62 10.89 -1.02 6.10
CA LEU A 62 10.54 0.34 5.67
C LEU A 62 9.11 0.39 5.13
N LEU A 63 8.73 -0.60 4.33
CA LEU A 63 7.37 -0.75 3.81
C LEU A 63 6.36 -1.00 4.92
N ALA A 64 6.68 -1.86 5.88
CA ALA A 64 5.84 -2.09 7.06
C ALA A 64 5.60 -0.79 7.84
N GLY A 65 6.65 0.00 8.09
CA GLY A 65 6.54 1.31 8.74
C GLY A 65 5.69 2.30 7.94
N PHE A 66 5.85 2.31 6.62
CA PHE A 66 5.03 3.11 5.71
C PHE A 66 3.54 2.73 5.79
N GLU A 67 3.21 1.44 5.79
CA GLU A 67 1.82 0.98 5.89
C GLU A 67 1.18 1.37 7.22
N ILE A 68 1.91 1.19 8.33
CA ILE A 68 1.45 1.64 9.65
C ILE A 68 1.15 3.14 9.63
N LEU A 69 2.05 3.96 9.08
CA LEU A 69 1.86 5.40 8.95
C LEU A 69 0.59 5.74 8.15
N VAL A 70 0.42 5.14 6.96
CA VAL A 70 -0.75 5.37 6.11
C VAL A 70 -2.03 4.98 6.83
N GLY A 71 -2.04 3.83 7.51
CA GLY A 71 -3.18 3.36 8.28
C GLY A 71 -3.61 4.35 9.37
N PHE A 72 -2.66 4.88 10.16
CA PHE A 72 -2.94 5.89 11.18
C PHE A 72 -3.40 7.22 10.58
N LEU A 73 -2.81 7.67 9.47
CA LEU A 73 -3.24 8.86 8.78
C LEU A 73 -4.70 8.74 8.30
N LEU A 74 -5.09 7.58 7.79
CA LEU A 74 -6.46 7.32 7.36
C LEU A 74 -7.47 7.28 8.52
N LEU A 75 -7.03 6.94 9.73
CA LEU A 75 -7.88 6.98 10.93
C LEU A 75 -7.98 8.39 11.55
N SER A 76 -7.15 9.32 11.16
CA SER A 76 -7.05 10.68 11.70
C SER A 76 -8.18 11.60 11.20
N GLU A 77 -7.96 12.90 11.09
CA GLU A 77 -8.95 13.87 10.63
C GLU A 77 -8.37 14.88 9.62
N GLY A 78 -9.24 15.54 8.88
CA GLY A 78 -8.94 16.68 8.02
C GLY A 78 -7.78 16.44 7.06
N LYS A 79 -6.76 17.28 7.13
CA LYS A 79 -5.59 17.22 6.24
C LYS A 79 -4.78 15.93 6.36
N TRP A 80 -4.77 15.31 7.52
CA TRP A 80 -4.01 14.09 7.75
C TRP A 80 -4.62 12.89 6.99
N VAL A 81 -5.96 12.82 6.91
CA VAL A 81 -6.63 11.86 6.02
C VAL A 81 -6.20 12.07 4.57
N LYS A 82 -6.14 13.35 4.12
CA LYS A 82 -5.70 13.66 2.75
C LYS A 82 -4.28 13.18 2.49
N ALA A 83 -3.37 13.43 3.44
CA ALA A 83 -2.00 12.93 3.35
C ALA A 83 -1.97 11.39 3.25
N GLY A 84 -2.71 10.68 4.10
CA GLY A 84 -2.83 9.22 4.04
C GLY A 84 -3.37 8.73 2.69
N VAL A 85 -4.41 9.38 2.16
CA VAL A 85 -4.99 9.04 0.85
C VAL A 85 -3.98 9.27 -0.27
N VAL A 86 -3.29 10.40 -0.29
CA VAL A 86 -2.27 10.69 -1.31
C VAL A 86 -1.15 9.66 -1.27
N LEU A 87 -0.62 9.36 -0.08
CA LEU A 87 0.41 8.32 0.08
C LEU A 87 -0.08 6.95 -0.38
N SER A 88 -1.31 6.59 -0.02
CA SER A 88 -1.93 5.34 -0.47
C SER A 88 -2.10 5.28 -2.00
N ILE A 89 -2.54 6.37 -2.63
CA ILE A 89 -2.67 6.45 -4.09
C ILE A 89 -1.31 6.29 -4.76
N LEU A 90 -0.29 7.01 -4.31
CA LEU A 90 1.07 6.89 -4.86
C LEU A 90 1.61 5.46 -4.70
N PHE A 91 1.37 4.84 -3.57
CA PHE A 91 1.75 3.46 -3.32
C PHE A 91 1.03 2.48 -4.25
N ASN A 92 -0.28 2.64 -4.45
CA ASN A 92 -1.04 1.80 -5.39
C ASN A 92 -0.59 2.00 -6.84
N LEU A 93 -0.24 3.22 -7.25
CA LEU A 93 0.36 3.46 -8.57
C LEU A 93 1.69 2.72 -8.71
N PHE A 94 2.50 2.72 -7.67
CA PHE A 94 3.74 1.95 -7.64
C PHE A 94 3.47 0.44 -7.72
N LEU A 95 2.47 -0.09 -7.00
CA LEU A 95 2.07 -1.50 -7.09
C LEU A 95 1.47 -1.86 -8.45
N ILE A 96 0.75 -0.96 -9.11
CA ILE A 96 0.25 -1.17 -10.48
C ILE A 96 1.42 -1.36 -11.44
N GLN A 97 2.48 -0.58 -11.29
CA GLN A 97 3.70 -0.70 -12.09
C GLN A 97 4.43 -2.02 -11.80
N MET A 98 4.62 -2.40 -10.52
CA MET A 98 5.33 -3.62 -10.14
C MET A 98 4.53 -4.90 -10.40
N GLY A 99 3.21 -4.85 -10.21
CA GLY A 99 2.35 -6.02 -10.13
C GLY A 99 2.34 -6.67 -8.74
N LEU A 100 1.55 -7.74 -8.62
CA LEU A 100 1.42 -8.53 -7.40
C LEU A 100 2.31 -9.80 -7.43
N GLY A 101 3.20 -9.92 -8.41
CA GLY A 101 4.07 -11.08 -8.54
C GLY A 101 3.35 -12.36 -9.00
N ILE A 102 2.16 -12.24 -9.60
CA ILE A 102 1.37 -13.37 -10.06
C ILE A 102 1.80 -13.72 -11.49
N PRO A 103 2.30 -14.94 -11.75
CA PRO A 103 2.68 -15.36 -13.09
C PRO A 103 1.51 -15.24 -14.07
N ALA A 104 1.76 -14.65 -15.24
CA ALA A 104 0.78 -14.49 -16.29
C ALA A 104 1.39 -14.81 -17.67
N THR A 105 0.68 -15.55 -18.49
CA THR A 105 1.12 -15.96 -19.84
C THR A 105 0.57 -15.07 -20.95
N ALA A 106 -0.42 -14.23 -20.63
CA ALA A 106 -1.05 -13.31 -21.58
C ALA A 106 -1.26 -11.95 -20.94
N GLY A 107 -1.17 -10.86 -21.73
CA GLY A 107 -1.29 -9.50 -21.24
C GLY A 107 -2.59 -9.18 -20.48
N TRP A 108 -3.73 -9.76 -20.91
CA TRP A 108 -5.00 -9.59 -20.20
C TRP A 108 -5.01 -10.29 -18.83
N GLN A 109 -4.34 -11.45 -18.69
CA GLN A 109 -4.17 -12.16 -17.42
C GLN A 109 -3.28 -11.34 -16.48
N ASP A 110 -2.16 -10.80 -16.98
CA ASP A 110 -1.32 -9.90 -16.21
C ASP A 110 -2.11 -8.69 -15.71
N PHE A 111 -2.89 -8.05 -16.58
CA PHE A 111 -3.74 -6.94 -16.19
C PHE A 111 -4.71 -7.32 -15.07
N LEU A 112 -5.46 -8.41 -15.23
CA LEU A 112 -6.46 -8.84 -14.24
C LEU A 112 -5.84 -9.22 -12.89
N SER A 113 -4.70 -9.92 -12.91
CA SER A 113 -4.08 -10.47 -11.71
C SER A 113 -3.17 -9.48 -11.01
N ASN A 114 -2.38 -8.69 -11.76
CA ASN A 114 -1.31 -7.86 -11.22
C ASN A 114 -1.67 -6.38 -11.13
N ARG A 115 -2.65 -5.88 -11.91
CA ARG A 115 -2.94 -4.43 -12.02
C ARG A 115 -4.32 -4.06 -11.50
N LEU A 116 -5.35 -4.78 -11.94
CA LEU A 116 -6.73 -4.46 -11.65
C LEU A 116 -7.04 -4.39 -10.15
N PRO A 117 -6.54 -5.27 -9.27
CA PRO A 117 -6.82 -5.14 -7.83
C PRO A 117 -6.35 -3.81 -7.25
N ASN A 118 -5.14 -3.37 -7.61
CA ASN A 118 -4.62 -2.08 -7.15
C ASN A 118 -5.33 -0.88 -7.78
N LEU A 119 -5.79 -1.00 -9.04
CA LEU A 119 -6.62 0.03 -9.68
C LEU A 119 -7.97 0.18 -8.98
N ILE A 120 -8.63 -0.92 -8.63
CA ILE A 120 -9.88 -0.91 -7.87
C ILE A 120 -9.64 -0.28 -6.50
N PHE A 121 -8.61 -0.74 -5.78
CA PHE A 121 -8.29 -0.24 -4.44
C PHE A 121 -7.94 1.25 -4.44
N LEU A 122 -7.23 1.73 -5.47
CA LEU A 122 -6.97 3.15 -5.69
C LEU A 122 -8.28 3.91 -5.95
N SER A 123 -9.13 3.40 -6.85
CA SER A 123 -10.34 4.09 -7.30
C SER A 123 -11.34 4.31 -6.16
N ILE A 124 -11.53 3.35 -5.25
CA ILE A 124 -12.44 3.49 -4.12
C ILE A 124 -11.99 4.56 -3.12
N GLN A 125 -10.72 5.00 -3.15
CA GLN A 125 -10.17 6.01 -2.26
C GLN A 125 -10.34 7.44 -2.80
N ILE A 126 -10.56 7.60 -4.11
CA ILE A 126 -10.68 8.92 -4.75
C ILE A 126 -11.68 9.84 -4.04
N PRO A 127 -12.87 9.39 -3.59
CA PRO A 127 -13.80 10.24 -2.87
C PRO A 127 -13.26 10.82 -1.55
N LEU A 128 -12.19 10.24 -1.00
CA LEU A 128 -11.55 10.75 0.22
C LEU A 128 -10.70 11.99 -0.02
N LEU A 129 -10.36 12.33 -1.25
CA LEU A 129 -9.60 13.54 -1.59
C LEU A 129 -10.39 14.84 -1.37
N TRP A 130 -11.72 14.78 -1.38
CA TRP A 130 -12.61 15.93 -1.18
C TRP A 130 -13.33 15.87 0.15
N GLY A 131 -13.82 17.02 0.62
CA GLY A 131 -14.58 17.16 1.84
C GLY A 131 -13.74 17.07 3.12
N TRP A 132 -14.40 17.18 4.26
CA TRP A 132 -13.82 17.08 5.58
C TRP A 132 -14.04 15.69 6.17
N ASP A 133 -13.04 15.19 6.90
CA ASP A 133 -13.09 13.94 7.62
C ASP A 133 -12.82 14.13 9.10
N GLU A 134 -13.68 13.55 9.93
CA GLU A 134 -13.51 13.47 11.37
C GLU A 134 -12.67 12.23 11.75
N TRP A 135 -12.14 12.24 12.95
CA TRP A 135 -11.48 11.06 13.51
C TRP A 135 -12.37 9.82 13.47
N LEU A 136 -11.80 8.69 13.08
CA LEU A 136 -12.42 7.37 13.25
C LEU A 136 -12.10 6.75 14.62
N ILE A 137 -10.98 7.14 15.23
CA ILE A 137 -10.57 6.67 16.55
C ILE A 137 -11.46 7.33 17.62
N PRO A 138 -12.03 6.56 18.58
CA PRO A 138 -12.81 7.10 19.68
C PRO A 138 -12.04 8.16 20.48
N LYS A 139 -12.76 9.17 21.00
CA LYS A 139 -12.15 10.28 21.75
C LYS A 139 -11.26 9.83 22.91
N SER A 140 -11.62 8.72 23.57
CA SER A 140 -10.84 8.13 24.66
C SER A 140 -9.47 7.60 24.27
N MET A 141 -9.27 7.27 22.98
CA MET A 141 -8.00 6.73 22.46
C MET A 141 -7.20 7.73 21.65
N ARG A 142 -7.68 8.98 21.53
CA ARG A 142 -6.97 10.01 20.76
C ARG A 142 -5.74 10.50 21.51
N PRO A 143 -4.64 10.78 20.82
CA PRO A 143 -3.52 11.49 21.43
C PRO A 143 -4.04 12.78 22.06
N LYS A 144 -3.76 12.98 23.35
CA LYS A 144 -4.07 14.26 24.01
C LYS A 144 -3.19 15.31 23.32
N GLY A 145 -3.83 16.23 22.58
CA GLY A 145 -3.13 17.36 21.98
C GLY A 145 -2.36 18.12 23.05
N ARG A 146 -1.14 18.52 22.72
CA ARG A 146 -0.37 19.50 23.46
C ARG A 146 -0.94 20.88 23.20
#